data_9844ec4c1e794f7793d1820bae80d61c
#
_entry.id   9844ec4c1e794f7793d1820bae80d61c
#
_cell.length_a   1.000
_cell.length_b   1.000
_cell.length_c   1.000
_cell.angle_alpha   90.00
_cell.angle_beta   90.00
_cell.angle_gamma   90.00
#
_symmetry.space_group_name_H-M   'P 1'
#
loop_
_entity.id
_entity.type
_entity.pdbx_description
1 polymer ?
#
loop_
_entity_poly.entity_id
_entity_poly.type
_entity_poly.pdbx_seq_one_letter_code
_entity_poly.pdbx_strand_id
1 'polypeptide(L)'
;MKLLLSAYACEPSKGSEPGVGWNWTQALFRRGYDVHVITRSNNRSDIESAYKGQSTPITFYYHDLPRWARFWKYWPGGIYLYYLVWQVGAFRLAKRLHLKEKFNCVQHITFVSFRQPSFMGGLGIPFIFGPVGGGETMPPQFRKSIPLLSRLVEIGRDLGSALVSLDPLMWLTFSRARKIACATDETLARIPRRFREKCVVQRAIGINESEIEVKVTADVEGGPQFLYLGRLLYWKGLHLVIRALAQVRQTIPDVRLKVVGEGEDRGWLEEVARDANVSELIEWTAARPRNEVWQEYRKSLAFVFPSLHDSGGMVVLEALAAGLPVVCLSLGGPGSIVTSSCGVVVEARVESEDEVIEKVARSMIALANDPQLRVKLSAGAVARARQLSWDAAADSLYSSFLEAEPVMQSAVVTR
;
A
#
# COMPACT_ATOMS: atom_id res chain seq x y z
N MET A 1 13.92 14.41 18.75
CA MET A 1 14.17 14.96 17.39
C MET A 1 12.85 15.52 16.86
N LYS A 2 12.89 16.74 16.29
CA LYS A 2 11.71 17.42 15.74
C LYS A 2 11.57 17.10 14.24
N LEU A 3 10.47 16.45 13.86
CA LEU A 3 10.21 15.96 12.51
C LEU A 3 9.10 16.75 11.83
N LEU A 4 9.29 17.10 10.56
CA LEU A 4 8.25 17.62 9.70
C LEU A 4 7.81 16.54 8.70
N LEU A 5 6.52 16.20 8.70
CA LEU A 5 5.92 15.30 7.70
C LEU A 5 5.11 16.10 6.69
N SER A 6 5.36 15.86 5.40
CA SER A 6 4.49 16.29 4.32
C SER A 6 3.56 15.12 3.98
N ALA A 7 2.34 15.14 4.52
CA ALA A 7 1.34 14.10 4.41
C ALA A 7 0.06 14.63 3.77
N TYR A 8 0.01 14.67 2.41
CA TYR A 8 -1.15 15.13 1.65
C TYR A 8 -2.44 14.41 2.08
N ALA A 9 -2.39 13.11 2.27
CA ALA A 9 -3.45 12.29 2.81
C ALA A 9 -3.08 11.84 4.24
N CYS A 10 -3.93 12.16 5.22
CA CYS A 10 -3.70 11.84 6.63
C CYS A 10 -5.06 11.89 7.35
N GLU A 11 -5.73 10.74 7.46
CA GLU A 11 -7.07 10.67 8.06
C GLU A 11 -7.15 9.45 8.99
N PRO A 12 -7.67 9.63 10.21
CA PRO A 12 -7.90 8.53 11.14
C PRO A 12 -8.96 7.56 10.60
N SER A 13 -8.87 6.31 11.00
CA SER A 13 -9.86 5.26 10.68
C SER A 13 -10.08 4.97 9.19
N LYS A 14 -9.23 5.52 8.31
CA LYS A 14 -9.24 5.24 6.87
C LYS A 14 -8.21 4.17 6.52
N GLY A 15 -8.50 3.40 5.47
CA GLY A 15 -7.53 2.53 4.80
C GLY A 15 -6.72 3.28 3.76
N SER A 16 -5.83 2.56 3.04
CA SER A 16 -5.03 3.07 1.93
C SER A 16 -4.18 4.31 2.32
N GLU A 17 -3.92 5.21 1.39
CA GLU A 17 -3.07 6.41 1.56
C GLU A 17 -3.41 7.29 2.77
N PRO A 18 -4.69 7.62 3.06
CA PRO A 18 -5.01 8.43 4.24
C PRO A 18 -4.64 7.74 5.55
N GLY A 19 -4.86 6.43 5.63
CA GLY A 19 -4.48 5.61 6.78
C GLY A 19 -2.95 5.49 6.93
N VAL A 20 -2.21 5.44 5.83
CA VAL A 20 -0.74 5.46 5.87
C VAL A 20 -0.25 6.73 6.55
N GLY A 21 -0.69 7.90 6.10
CA GLY A 21 -0.29 9.18 6.70
C GLY A 21 -0.61 9.28 8.19
N TRP A 22 -1.80 8.84 8.57
CA TRP A 22 -2.22 8.84 9.97
C TRP A 22 -1.40 7.89 10.84
N ASN A 23 -1.37 6.61 10.50
CA ASN A 23 -0.72 5.60 11.33
C ASN A 23 0.81 5.79 11.40
N TRP A 24 1.44 6.24 10.32
CA TRP A 24 2.86 6.60 10.31
C TRP A 24 3.16 7.74 11.27
N THR A 25 2.31 8.78 11.26
CA THR A 25 2.40 9.91 12.19
C THR A 25 2.29 9.45 13.64
N GLN A 26 1.31 8.57 13.94
CA GLN A 26 1.13 8.01 15.28
C GLN A 26 2.31 7.13 15.71
N ALA A 27 2.85 6.32 14.82
CA ALA A 27 4.01 5.46 15.12
C ALA A 27 5.25 6.31 15.48
N LEU A 28 5.53 7.36 14.73
CA LEU A 28 6.64 8.27 15.05
C LEU A 28 6.43 8.98 16.39
N PHE A 29 5.21 9.40 16.68
CA PHE A 29 4.90 10.00 17.98
C PHE A 29 5.13 9.00 19.14
N ARG A 30 4.65 7.77 19.02
CA ARG A 30 4.89 6.72 20.04
C ARG A 30 6.37 6.43 20.26
N ARG A 31 7.23 6.69 19.27
CA ARG A 31 8.69 6.59 19.34
C ARG A 31 9.36 7.83 19.97
N GLY A 32 8.59 8.79 20.49
CA GLY A 32 9.09 9.96 21.20
C GLY A 32 9.62 11.07 20.29
N TYR A 33 9.26 11.06 19.00
CA TYR A 33 9.56 12.18 18.12
C TYR A 33 8.57 13.32 18.35
N ASP A 34 9.06 14.56 18.26
CA ASP A 34 8.22 15.77 18.19
C ASP A 34 7.74 15.93 16.74
N VAL A 35 6.49 15.53 16.48
CA VAL A 35 5.97 15.34 15.13
C VAL A 35 5.08 16.52 14.71
N HIS A 36 5.46 17.14 13.61
CA HIS A 36 4.72 18.22 12.95
C HIS A 36 4.27 17.74 11.56
N VAL A 37 3.00 17.94 11.20
CA VAL A 37 2.41 17.39 9.97
C VAL A 37 1.77 18.50 9.14
N ILE A 38 2.19 18.63 7.88
CA ILE A 38 1.46 19.44 6.88
C ILE A 38 0.54 18.51 6.11
N THR A 39 -0.77 18.79 6.18
CA THR A 39 -1.80 18.00 5.51
C THR A 39 -2.87 18.89 4.88
N ARG A 40 -3.82 18.29 4.12
CA ARG A 40 -4.92 19.04 3.50
C ARG A 40 -5.93 19.56 4.53
N SER A 41 -6.57 20.67 4.19
CA SER A 41 -7.59 21.27 5.05
C SER A 41 -8.86 20.41 5.21
N ASN A 42 -9.17 19.55 4.24
CA ASN A 42 -10.33 18.65 4.33
C ASN A 42 -10.14 17.51 5.35
N ASN A 43 -8.90 17.20 5.73
CA ASN A 43 -8.61 16.18 6.74
C ASN A 43 -8.83 16.69 8.17
N ARG A 44 -9.07 18.02 8.31
CA ARG A 44 -9.10 18.71 9.61
C ARG A 44 -10.18 18.18 10.55
N SER A 45 -11.41 18.07 10.07
CA SER A 45 -12.54 17.62 10.89
C SER A 45 -12.32 16.24 11.49
N ASP A 46 -11.79 15.32 10.70
CA ASP A 46 -11.60 13.93 11.11
C ASP A 46 -10.42 13.82 12.10
N ILE A 47 -9.33 14.56 11.84
CA ILE A 47 -8.18 14.64 12.74
C ILE A 47 -8.59 15.27 14.10
N GLU A 48 -9.25 16.42 14.09
CA GLU A 48 -9.68 17.10 15.33
C GLU A 48 -10.70 16.25 16.10
N SER A 49 -11.55 15.51 15.39
CA SER A 49 -12.51 14.57 16.00
C SER A 49 -11.85 13.38 16.69
N ALA A 50 -10.74 12.90 16.14
CA ALA A 50 -10.00 11.78 16.75
C ALA A 50 -9.36 12.16 18.10
N TYR A 51 -9.12 13.45 18.34
CA TYR A 51 -8.53 13.95 19.58
C TYR A 51 -9.53 14.67 20.49
N LYS A 52 -10.83 14.53 20.26
CA LYS A 52 -11.86 15.20 21.09
C LYS A 52 -11.62 14.96 22.59
N GLY A 53 -11.41 16.06 23.32
CA GLY A 53 -11.21 16.03 24.78
C GLY A 53 -9.79 15.72 25.26
N GLN A 54 -8.85 15.52 24.33
CA GLN A 54 -7.43 15.34 24.66
C GLN A 54 -6.58 16.44 24.02
N SER A 55 -5.49 16.85 24.69
CA SER A 55 -4.49 17.70 24.06
C SER A 55 -3.85 16.95 22.90
N THR A 56 -3.80 17.55 21.73
CA THR A 56 -3.18 16.98 20.54
C THR A 56 -1.65 16.93 20.74
N PRO A 57 -1.05 15.77 20.96
CA PRO A 57 0.40 15.67 21.17
C PRO A 57 1.19 15.87 19.89
N ILE A 58 0.51 15.90 18.75
CA ILE A 58 1.06 16.08 17.41
C ILE A 58 0.56 17.40 16.85
N THR A 59 1.46 18.17 16.24
CA THR A 59 1.10 19.47 15.68
C THR A 59 0.72 19.37 14.21
N PHE A 60 -0.53 19.68 13.87
CA PHE A 60 -1.03 19.65 12.48
C PHE A 60 -1.14 21.07 11.90
N TYR A 61 -0.65 21.22 10.67
CA TYR A 61 -0.77 22.43 9.85
C TYR A 61 -1.59 22.11 8.62
N TYR A 62 -2.68 22.82 8.43
CA TYR A 62 -3.63 22.59 7.36
C TYR A 62 -3.38 23.53 6.19
N HIS A 63 -3.10 22.96 5.02
CA HIS A 63 -2.87 23.73 3.80
C HIS A 63 -3.72 23.18 2.65
N ASP A 64 -4.33 24.09 1.90
CA ASP A 64 -5.02 23.73 0.66
C ASP A 64 -4.95 24.87 -0.34
N LEU A 65 -5.26 24.56 -1.61
CA LEU A 65 -5.38 25.59 -2.64
C LEU A 65 -6.69 26.36 -2.47
N PRO A 66 -6.76 27.59 -3.00
CA PRO A 66 -7.99 28.38 -3.03
C PRO A 66 -9.16 27.59 -3.63
N ARG A 67 -10.38 27.94 -3.24
CA ARG A 67 -11.59 27.20 -3.69
C ARG A 67 -11.69 27.10 -5.21
N TRP A 68 -11.31 28.14 -5.93
CA TRP A 68 -11.33 28.18 -7.39
C TRP A 68 -10.37 27.19 -8.07
N ALA A 69 -9.29 26.79 -7.40
CA ALA A 69 -8.34 25.80 -7.95
C ALA A 69 -8.76 24.35 -7.66
N ARG A 70 -9.72 24.14 -6.75
CA ARG A 70 -10.12 22.79 -6.31
C ARG A 70 -10.87 21.99 -7.38
N PHE A 71 -11.51 22.68 -8.34
CA PHE A 71 -12.24 22.03 -9.43
C PHE A 71 -11.29 21.25 -10.40
N TRP A 72 -10.00 21.58 -10.43
CA TRP A 72 -9.01 20.84 -11.24
C TRP A 72 -9.00 19.33 -10.94
N LYS A 73 -9.33 18.93 -9.71
CA LYS A 73 -9.39 17.52 -9.30
C LYS A 73 -10.38 16.69 -10.10
N TYR A 74 -11.40 17.32 -10.65
CA TYR A 74 -12.47 16.65 -11.42
C TYR A 74 -12.12 16.45 -12.91
N TRP A 75 -11.01 17.03 -13.37
CA TRP A 75 -10.56 16.82 -14.75
C TRP A 75 -9.73 15.53 -14.83
N PRO A 76 -9.77 14.81 -15.98
CA PRO A 76 -8.89 13.69 -16.22
C PRO A 76 -7.41 14.09 -16.02
N GLY A 77 -6.72 13.42 -15.08
CA GLY A 77 -5.34 13.77 -14.72
C GLY A 77 -5.16 15.05 -13.90
N GLY A 78 -6.21 15.85 -13.68
CA GLY A 78 -6.14 17.13 -12.97
C GLY A 78 -5.73 17.02 -11.50
N ILE A 79 -5.94 15.86 -10.89
CA ILE A 79 -5.47 15.58 -9.52
C ILE A 79 -3.94 15.70 -9.42
N TYR A 80 -3.19 15.33 -10.45
CA TYR A 80 -1.72 15.41 -10.44
C TYR A 80 -1.23 16.85 -10.53
N LEU A 81 -1.87 17.67 -11.39
CA LEU A 81 -1.56 19.11 -11.48
C LEU A 81 -1.92 19.81 -10.17
N TYR A 82 -3.11 19.52 -9.63
CA TYR A 82 -3.53 20.07 -8.34
C TYR A 82 -2.53 19.73 -7.24
N TYR A 83 -2.08 18.47 -7.17
CA TYR A 83 -1.12 18.01 -6.18
C TYR A 83 0.25 18.69 -6.34
N LEU A 84 0.72 18.87 -7.57
CA LEU A 84 1.98 19.57 -7.83
C LEU A 84 1.95 21.02 -7.30
N VAL A 85 0.86 21.74 -7.58
CA VAL A 85 0.67 23.12 -7.09
C VAL A 85 0.48 23.15 -5.56
N TRP A 86 -0.26 22.17 -5.01
CA TRP A 86 -0.38 22.00 -3.57
C TRP A 86 0.98 21.84 -2.89
N GLN A 87 1.88 21.05 -3.45
CA GLN A 87 3.23 20.85 -2.92
C GLN A 87 4.05 22.16 -2.87
N VAL A 88 3.89 23.05 -3.86
CA VAL A 88 4.55 24.36 -3.85
C VAL A 88 4.07 25.18 -2.65
N GLY A 89 2.77 25.18 -2.39
CA GLY A 89 2.20 25.85 -1.21
C GLY A 89 2.63 25.21 0.11
N ALA A 90 2.61 23.90 0.19
CA ALA A 90 3.09 23.13 1.35
C ALA A 90 4.58 23.39 1.63
N PHE A 91 5.41 23.48 0.58
CA PHE A 91 6.83 23.83 0.73
C PHE A 91 7.03 25.27 1.26
N ARG A 92 6.26 26.26 0.75
CA ARG A 92 6.33 27.64 1.27
C ARG A 92 5.93 27.70 2.75
N LEU A 93 4.89 26.94 3.13
CA LEU A 93 4.49 26.79 4.53
C LEU A 93 5.59 26.14 5.36
N ALA A 94 6.14 25.01 4.88
CA ALA A 94 7.23 24.30 5.54
C ALA A 94 8.45 25.20 5.79
N LYS A 95 8.82 26.04 4.81
CA LYS A 95 9.93 27.00 4.96
C LYS A 95 9.68 28.03 6.05
N ARG A 96 8.46 28.59 6.14
CA ARG A 96 8.07 29.53 7.21
C ARG A 96 8.10 28.85 8.59
N LEU A 97 7.56 27.63 8.67
CA LEU A 97 7.55 26.85 9.90
C LEU A 97 8.95 26.49 10.35
N HIS A 98 9.83 26.09 9.42
CA HIS A 98 11.21 25.73 9.74
C HIS A 98 12.03 26.90 10.33
N LEU A 99 11.78 28.13 9.88
CA LEU A 99 12.41 29.30 10.48
C LEU A 99 12.10 29.46 11.96
N LYS A 100 10.88 29.07 12.38
CA LYS A 100 10.39 29.15 13.76
C LYS A 100 10.74 27.90 14.56
N GLU A 101 10.39 26.72 14.04
CA GLU A 101 10.39 25.44 14.75
C GLU A 101 11.73 24.71 14.71
N LYS A 102 12.61 25.04 13.73
CA LYS A 102 13.95 24.43 13.57
C LYS A 102 13.90 22.90 13.46
N PHE A 103 13.15 22.39 12.49
CA PHE A 103 13.05 20.95 12.25
C PHE A 103 14.43 20.30 11.99
N ASN A 104 14.63 19.10 12.54
CA ASN A 104 15.86 18.32 12.32
C ASN A 104 15.80 17.51 11.01
N CYS A 105 14.61 17.09 10.60
CA CYS A 105 14.40 16.28 9.41
C CYS A 105 13.02 16.56 8.81
N VAL A 106 12.90 16.39 7.49
CA VAL A 106 11.61 16.40 6.79
C VAL A 106 11.42 15.10 6.03
N GLN A 107 10.20 14.54 6.09
CA GLN A 107 9.80 13.38 5.30
C GLN A 107 8.57 13.71 4.46
N HIS A 108 8.55 13.24 3.21
CA HIS A 108 7.38 13.26 2.35
C HIS A 108 6.81 11.86 2.25
N ILE A 109 5.61 11.62 2.79
CA ILE A 109 5.13 10.26 3.07
C ILE A 109 3.91 9.80 2.29
N THR A 110 2.93 10.65 1.96
CA THR A 110 1.71 10.22 1.28
C THR A 110 1.52 10.86 -0.08
N PHE A 111 0.76 10.19 -0.95
CA PHE A 111 0.62 10.51 -2.36
C PHE A 111 1.98 10.50 -3.08
N VAL A 112 2.82 9.56 -2.68
CA VAL A 112 4.23 9.51 -3.07
C VAL A 112 4.42 8.47 -4.16
N SER A 113 4.79 8.93 -5.34
CA SER A 113 5.14 8.09 -6.47
C SER A 113 6.56 8.41 -6.93
N PHE A 114 7.30 7.39 -7.37
CA PHE A 114 8.61 7.62 -7.98
C PHE A 114 8.54 8.46 -9.27
N ARG A 115 7.33 8.77 -9.75
CA ARG A 115 7.06 9.63 -10.92
C ARG A 115 6.61 11.05 -10.56
N GLN A 116 6.55 11.38 -9.28
CA GLN A 116 6.09 12.69 -8.82
C GLN A 116 7.13 13.36 -7.92
N PRO A 117 7.54 14.60 -8.22
CA PRO A 117 8.58 15.29 -7.47
C PRO A 117 8.12 15.69 -6.08
N SER A 118 9.07 15.91 -5.19
CA SER A 118 8.87 16.55 -3.89
C SER A 118 9.74 17.79 -3.78
N PHE A 119 9.18 18.88 -3.30
CA PHE A 119 9.93 20.13 -3.07
C PHE A 119 10.55 20.20 -1.66
N MET A 120 10.21 19.26 -0.76
CA MET A 120 10.63 19.29 0.65
C MET A 120 12.15 19.24 0.84
N GLY A 121 12.88 18.62 -0.08
CA GLY A 121 14.36 18.65 -0.09
C GLY A 121 14.96 20.05 -0.27
N GLY A 122 14.16 21.05 -0.64
CA GLY A 122 14.56 22.45 -0.72
C GLY A 122 14.65 23.19 0.61
N LEU A 123 14.28 22.55 1.75
CA LEU A 123 14.42 23.13 3.09
C LEU A 123 15.88 23.20 3.56
N GLY A 124 16.81 22.48 2.94
CA GLY A 124 18.23 22.46 3.35
C GLY A 124 18.52 21.63 4.59
N ILE A 125 17.56 20.82 5.03
CA ILE A 125 17.70 19.85 6.14
C ILE A 125 17.62 18.43 5.60
N PRO A 126 18.06 17.41 6.38
CA PRO A 126 17.91 16.00 6.01
C PRO A 126 16.49 15.68 5.52
N PHE A 127 16.42 15.10 4.30
CA PHE A 127 15.15 14.82 3.63
C PHE A 127 15.00 13.33 3.33
N ILE A 128 13.88 12.74 3.76
CA ILE A 128 13.47 11.38 3.44
C ILE A 128 12.35 11.46 2.40
N PHE A 129 12.55 10.82 1.27
CA PHE A 129 11.54 10.70 0.22
C PHE A 129 10.89 9.33 0.25
N GLY A 130 9.63 9.24 0.63
CA GLY A 130 8.87 8.00 0.65
C GLY A 130 8.37 7.54 2.02
N PRO A 131 7.81 6.31 2.06
CA PRO A 131 7.91 5.23 1.07
C PRO A 131 7.23 5.54 -0.27
N VAL A 132 7.99 5.45 -1.37
CA VAL A 132 7.50 5.69 -2.72
C VAL A 132 7.13 4.38 -3.41
N GLY A 133 5.99 4.38 -4.10
CA GLY A 133 5.52 3.26 -4.90
C GLY A 133 5.36 3.62 -6.38
N GLY A 134 4.70 2.74 -7.14
CA GLY A 134 4.32 2.98 -8.53
C GLY A 134 5.33 2.49 -9.56
N GLY A 135 6.42 1.83 -9.14
CA GLY A 135 7.39 1.18 -10.01
C GLY A 135 7.00 -0.23 -10.45
N GLU A 136 5.99 -0.80 -9.83
CA GLU A 136 5.46 -2.12 -10.16
C GLU A 136 4.84 -2.10 -11.56
N THR A 137 5.05 -3.18 -12.32
CA THR A 137 4.53 -3.31 -13.68
C THR A 137 3.82 -4.64 -13.86
N MET A 138 2.74 -4.60 -14.63
CA MET A 138 2.05 -5.83 -15.07
C MET A 138 2.93 -6.59 -16.05
N PRO A 139 3.23 -7.88 -15.79
CA PRO A 139 3.95 -8.69 -16.75
C PRO A 139 3.20 -8.80 -18.08
N PRO A 140 3.91 -8.79 -19.24
CA PRO A 140 3.29 -8.68 -20.56
C PRO A 140 2.28 -9.80 -20.87
N GLN A 141 2.48 -11.01 -20.34
CA GLN A 141 1.62 -12.18 -20.58
C GLN A 141 0.19 -11.97 -20.09
N PHE A 142 -0.04 -11.14 -19.05
CA PHE A 142 -1.38 -10.84 -18.52
C PHE A 142 -2.12 -9.73 -19.27
N ARG A 143 -1.47 -9.08 -20.25
CA ARG A 143 -2.09 -7.97 -20.96
C ARG A 143 -3.12 -8.41 -22.00
N LYS A 144 -3.09 -9.67 -22.42
CA LYS A 144 -4.02 -10.19 -23.42
C LYS A 144 -5.44 -10.41 -22.88
N SER A 145 -5.58 -10.66 -21.60
CA SER A 145 -6.84 -10.99 -20.94
C SER A 145 -7.60 -9.79 -20.37
N ILE A 146 -6.99 -8.61 -20.35
CA ILE A 146 -7.62 -7.39 -19.83
C ILE A 146 -8.27 -6.55 -20.96
N PRO A 147 -9.21 -5.64 -20.63
CA PRO A 147 -9.86 -4.76 -21.60
C PRO A 147 -8.88 -3.94 -22.45
N LEU A 148 -9.22 -3.66 -23.71
CA LEU A 148 -8.34 -2.95 -24.66
C LEU A 148 -7.91 -1.57 -24.15
N LEU A 149 -8.82 -0.79 -23.57
CA LEU A 149 -8.49 0.52 -23.00
C LEU A 149 -7.49 0.39 -21.88
N SER A 150 -7.63 -0.63 -21.05
CA SER A 150 -6.70 -0.92 -19.93
C SER A 150 -5.30 -1.26 -20.43
N ARG A 151 -5.18 -1.94 -21.59
CA ARG A 151 -3.86 -2.20 -22.24
C ARG A 151 -3.16 -0.90 -22.64
N LEU A 152 -3.91 0.06 -23.18
CA LEU A 152 -3.36 1.37 -23.55
C LEU A 152 -2.91 2.15 -22.31
N VAL A 153 -3.66 2.07 -21.22
CA VAL A 153 -3.28 2.67 -19.93
C VAL A 153 -1.97 2.06 -19.42
N GLU A 154 -1.81 0.73 -19.48
CA GLU A 154 -0.56 0.06 -19.06
C GLU A 154 0.64 0.48 -19.93
N ILE A 155 0.47 0.59 -21.25
CA ILE A 155 1.52 1.07 -22.15
C ILE A 155 1.91 2.52 -21.80
N GLY A 156 0.92 3.39 -21.60
CA GLY A 156 1.16 4.78 -21.18
C GLY A 156 1.87 4.88 -19.83
N ARG A 157 1.53 3.98 -18.89
CA ARG A 157 2.16 3.88 -17.57
C ARG A 157 3.62 3.43 -17.68
N ASP A 158 3.91 2.44 -18.52
CA ASP A 158 5.28 1.97 -18.76
C ASP A 158 6.15 3.06 -19.40
N LEU A 159 5.59 3.77 -20.39
CA LEU A 159 6.26 4.91 -21.03
C LEU A 159 6.54 6.03 -20.02
N GLY A 160 5.53 6.42 -19.23
CA GLY A 160 5.70 7.42 -18.16
C GLY A 160 6.76 7.01 -17.14
N SER A 161 6.85 5.72 -16.83
CA SER A 161 7.87 5.19 -15.92
C SER A 161 9.29 5.25 -16.53
N ALA A 162 9.42 5.01 -17.83
CA ALA A 162 10.70 5.11 -18.53
C ALA A 162 11.20 6.57 -18.61
N LEU A 163 10.28 7.53 -18.75
CA LEU A 163 10.61 8.96 -18.86
C LEU A 163 11.06 9.60 -17.53
N VAL A 164 10.85 8.97 -16.39
CA VAL A 164 11.29 9.50 -15.07
C VAL A 164 12.78 9.80 -15.03
N SER A 165 13.58 9.00 -15.72
CA SER A 165 15.02 9.20 -15.80
C SER A 165 15.43 10.49 -16.53
N LEU A 166 14.52 11.10 -17.28
CA LEU A 166 14.69 12.35 -18.01
C LEU A 166 14.04 13.55 -17.32
N ASP A 167 13.23 13.33 -16.27
CA ASP A 167 12.52 14.39 -15.56
C ASP A 167 13.44 15.17 -14.62
N PRO A 168 13.73 16.47 -14.88
CA PRO A 168 14.61 17.27 -14.07
C PRO A 168 14.09 17.50 -12.64
N LEU A 169 12.77 17.54 -12.42
CA LEU A 169 12.19 17.71 -11.09
C LEU A 169 12.35 16.44 -10.25
N MET A 170 12.24 15.27 -10.88
CA MET A 170 12.54 14.00 -10.22
C MET A 170 14.04 13.89 -9.90
N TRP A 171 14.90 14.30 -10.81
CA TRP A 171 16.34 14.37 -10.54
C TRP A 171 16.67 15.28 -9.36
N LEU A 172 16.03 16.44 -9.28
CA LEU A 172 16.19 17.36 -8.16
C LEU A 172 15.70 16.73 -6.84
N THR A 173 14.58 16.00 -6.88
CA THR A 173 14.03 15.29 -5.73
C THR A 173 15.01 14.22 -5.23
N PHE A 174 15.46 13.33 -6.13
CA PHE A 174 16.39 12.25 -5.77
C PHE A 174 17.76 12.78 -5.31
N SER A 175 18.27 13.85 -5.96
CA SER A 175 19.56 14.42 -5.57
C SER A 175 19.53 15.01 -4.16
N ARG A 176 18.45 15.70 -3.80
CA ARG A 176 18.26 16.33 -2.48
C ARG A 176 17.86 15.36 -1.39
N ALA A 177 17.30 14.20 -1.73
CA ALA A 177 17.00 13.18 -0.75
C ALA A 177 18.29 12.63 -0.13
N ARG A 178 18.33 12.58 1.20
CA ARG A 178 19.36 11.85 1.94
C ARG A 178 19.06 10.36 1.90
N LYS A 179 17.77 9.99 1.97
CA LYS A 179 17.28 8.62 1.87
C LYS A 179 16.04 8.57 0.99
N ILE A 180 15.95 7.56 0.15
CA ILE A 180 14.78 7.25 -0.68
C ILE A 180 14.24 5.91 -0.21
N ALA A 181 13.09 5.93 0.44
CA ALA A 181 12.40 4.72 0.87
C ALA A 181 11.52 4.23 -0.29
N CYS A 182 11.79 3.04 -0.82
CA CYS A 182 10.99 2.43 -1.90
C CYS A 182 10.06 1.37 -1.31
N ALA A 183 8.79 1.39 -1.69
CA ALA A 183 7.79 0.46 -1.15
C ALA A 183 8.10 -1.00 -1.54
N THR A 184 8.72 -1.19 -2.71
CA THR A 184 9.06 -2.50 -3.28
C THR A 184 10.43 -2.48 -3.96
N ASP A 185 11.04 -3.66 -4.14
CA ASP A 185 12.25 -3.84 -4.95
C ASP A 185 12.05 -3.40 -6.41
N GLU A 186 10.84 -3.60 -6.94
CA GLU A 186 10.48 -3.17 -8.29
C GLU A 186 10.54 -1.65 -8.42
N THR A 187 10.01 -0.92 -7.44
CA THR A 187 10.12 0.55 -7.41
C THR A 187 11.58 0.98 -7.26
N LEU A 188 12.37 0.33 -6.40
CA LEU A 188 13.80 0.61 -6.26
C LEU A 188 14.54 0.42 -7.59
N ALA A 189 14.24 -0.65 -8.31
CA ALA A 189 14.85 -0.93 -9.62
C ALA A 189 14.54 0.14 -10.69
N ARG A 190 13.47 0.94 -10.53
CA ARG A 190 13.10 2.06 -11.41
C ARG A 190 13.82 3.36 -11.08
N ILE A 191 14.37 3.50 -9.88
CA ILE A 191 15.17 4.68 -9.52
C ILE A 191 16.46 4.68 -10.37
N PRO A 192 16.86 5.84 -10.94
CA PRO A 192 18.09 5.95 -11.72
C PRO A 192 19.31 5.45 -10.93
N ARG A 193 20.16 4.65 -11.56
CA ARG A 193 21.28 3.91 -10.93
C ARG A 193 22.12 4.77 -9.99
N ARG A 194 22.41 6.02 -10.36
CA ARG A 194 23.23 6.95 -9.57
C ARG A 194 22.65 7.32 -8.20
N PHE A 195 21.33 7.10 -7.98
CA PHE A 195 20.65 7.42 -6.71
C PHE A 195 20.34 6.19 -5.87
N ARG A 196 20.60 4.97 -6.39
CA ARG A 196 20.23 3.71 -5.72
C ARG A 196 20.95 3.49 -4.40
N GLU A 197 22.14 4.03 -4.23
CA GLU A 197 22.89 3.98 -2.95
C GLU A 197 22.14 4.65 -1.80
N LYS A 198 21.24 5.61 -2.11
CA LYS A 198 20.37 6.26 -1.13
C LYS A 198 19.06 5.50 -0.88
N CYS A 199 18.81 4.44 -1.66
CA CYS A 199 17.54 3.71 -1.59
C CYS A 199 17.56 2.63 -0.53
N VAL A 200 16.41 2.49 0.15
CA VAL A 200 16.11 1.36 1.02
C VAL A 200 14.73 0.83 0.67
N VAL A 201 14.52 -0.48 0.77
CA VAL A 201 13.18 -1.05 0.63
C VAL A 201 12.47 -0.89 1.97
N GLN A 202 11.40 -0.09 1.97
CA GLN A 202 10.58 0.17 3.14
C GLN A 202 9.11 0.14 2.75
N ARG A 203 8.37 -0.83 3.25
CA ARG A 203 6.94 -0.95 2.95
C ARG A 203 6.17 0.28 3.44
N ALA A 204 5.22 0.72 2.62
CA ALA A 204 4.33 1.86 2.93
C ALA A 204 3.11 1.44 3.75
N ILE A 205 3.12 0.25 4.35
CA ILE A 205 2.00 -0.30 5.11
C ILE A 205 2.46 -0.85 6.45
N GLY A 206 1.54 -0.94 7.38
CA GLY A 206 1.71 -1.56 8.69
C GLY A 206 0.35 -1.90 9.29
N ILE A 207 0.36 -2.65 10.37
CA ILE A 207 -0.81 -2.98 11.18
C ILE A 207 -0.57 -2.51 12.62
N ASN A 208 -1.63 -2.08 13.31
CA ASN A 208 -1.52 -1.84 14.74
C ASN A 208 -1.67 -3.17 15.49
N GLU A 209 -0.95 -3.34 16.59
CA GLU A 209 -1.01 -4.59 17.36
C GLU A 209 -2.42 -4.89 17.89
N SER A 210 -3.19 -3.87 18.22
CA SER A 210 -4.59 -3.96 18.62
C SER A 210 -5.54 -4.49 17.52
N GLU A 211 -5.10 -4.50 16.27
CA GLU A 211 -5.86 -5.01 15.13
C GLU A 211 -5.52 -6.47 14.80
N ILE A 212 -4.55 -7.07 15.52
CA ILE A 212 -4.13 -8.45 15.30
C ILE A 212 -5.01 -9.36 16.16
N GLU A 213 -5.80 -10.21 15.50
CA GLU A 213 -6.66 -11.16 16.15
C GLU A 213 -6.08 -12.57 16.09
N VAL A 214 -6.02 -13.22 17.25
CA VAL A 214 -5.59 -14.62 17.33
C VAL A 214 -6.81 -15.51 17.19
N LYS A 215 -7.30 -15.74 15.97
CA LYS A 215 -8.33 -16.72 15.71
C LYS A 215 -7.87 -17.71 14.65
N VAL A 216 -7.44 -18.88 15.10
CA VAL A 216 -7.17 -20.02 14.23
C VAL A 216 -8.50 -20.73 13.99
N THR A 217 -9.12 -20.53 12.83
CA THR A 217 -10.31 -21.27 12.45
C THR A 217 -9.95 -22.48 11.61
N ALA A 218 -10.17 -23.67 12.15
CA ALA A 218 -10.06 -24.92 11.39
C ALA A 218 -11.24 -25.10 10.44
N ASP A 219 -12.44 -24.69 10.86
CA ASP A 219 -13.70 -24.92 10.15
C ASP A 219 -14.46 -23.61 9.90
N VAL A 220 -15.07 -23.52 8.72
CA VAL A 220 -15.97 -22.45 8.30
C VAL A 220 -17.36 -23.07 8.12
N GLU A 221 -18.35 -22.55 8.85
CA GLU A 221 -19.75 -22.96 8.65
C GLU A 221 -20.22 -22.59 7.24
N GLY A 222 -20.88 -23.51 6.54
CA GLY A 222 -21.50 -23.25 5.24
C GLY A 222 -20.69 -23.61 4.01
N GLY A 223 -19.58 -24.34 4.15
CA GLY A 223 -18.75 -24.82 3.03
C GLY A 223 -17.50 -23.97 2.75
N PRO A 224 -16.65 -24.38 1.78
CA PRO A 224 -15.36 -23.78 1.53
C PRO A 224 -15.50 -22.42 0.83
N GLN A 225 -15.48 -21.33 1.61
CA GLN A 225 -15.52 -19.95 1.12
C GLN A 225 -14.14 -19.35 1.05
N PHE A 226 -13.78 -18.80 -0.12
CA PHE A 226 -12.62 -17.93 -0.32
C PHE A 226 -13.03 -16.46 -0.35
N LEU A 227 -12.14 -15.56 0.05
CA LEU A 227 -12.37 -14.12 0.08
C LEU A 227 -11.47 -13.40 -0.90
N TYR A 228 -12.07 -12.52 -1.68
CA TYR A 228 -11.39 -11.41 -2.35
C TYR A 228 -11.92 -10.08 -1.80
N LEU A 229 -11.04 -9.15 -1.46
CA LEU A 229 -11.42 -7.83 -1.00
C LEU A 229 -10.55 -6.77 -1.64
N GLY A 230 -11.17 -5.76 -2.24
CA GLY A 230 -10.45 -4.66 -2.87
C GLY A 230 -11.26 -3.96 -3.96
N ARG A 231 -10.66 -2.90 -4.52
CA ARG A 231 -11.26 -2.24 -5.68
C ARG A 231 -11.33 -3.20 -6.86
N LEU A 232 -12.46 -3.20 -7.56
CA LEU A 232 -12.68 -4.04 -8.74
C LEU A 232 -12.07 -3.36 -9.96
N LEU A 233 -10.75 -3.57 -10.12
CA LEU A 233 -9.93 -2.99 -11.18
C LEU A 233 -9.11 -4.11 -11.83
N TYR A 234 -8.94 -4.06 -13.15
CA TYR A 234 -8.28 -5.10 -13.93
C TYR A 234 -6.93 -5.54 -13.35
N TRP A 235 -6.12 -4.59 -12.86
CA TRP A 235 -4.80 -4.89 -12.31
C TRP A 235 -4.82 -5.54 -10.91
N LYS A 236 -5.97 -5.61 -10.26
CA LYS A 236 -6.13 -6.33 -8.99
C LYS A 236 -6.27 -7.85 -9.17
N GLY A 237 -6.35 -8.31 -10.42
CA GLY A 237 -6.22 -9.71 -10.79
C GLY A 237 -7.40 -10.61 -10.47
N LEU A 238 -8.58 -10.08 -10.06
CA LEU A 238 -9.74 -10.90 -9.71
C LEU A 238 -10.18 -11.83 -10.87
N HIS A 239 -10.00 -11.43 -12.13
CA HIS A 239 -10.28 -12.28 -13.29
C HIS A 239 -9.48 -13.60 -13.29
N LEU A 240 -8.27 -13.62 -12.71
CA LEU A 240 -7.47 -14.84 -12.56
C LEU A 240 -8.11 -15.78 -11.53
N VAL A 241 -8.62 -15.24 -10.41
CA VAL A 241 -9.34 -16.04 -9.39
C VAL A 241 -10.63 -16.61 -9.96
N ILE A 242 -11.39 -15.80 -10.73
CA ILE A 242 -12.64 -16.25 -11.36
C ILE A 242 -12.39 -17.44 -12.31
N ARG A 243 -11.35 -17.35 -13.13
CA ARG A 243 -10.96 -18.47 -14.03
C ARG A 243 -10.43 -19.67 -13.25
N ALA A 244 -9.66 -19.46 -12.17
CA ALA A 244 -9.21 -20.52 -11.29
C ALA A 244 -10.39 -21.24 -10.62
N LEU A 245 -11.45 -20.51 -10.27
CA LEU A 245 -12.65 -21.06 -9.65
C LEU A 245 -13.34 -22.13 -10.52
N ALA A 246 -13.27 -21.98 -11.85
CA ALA A 246 -13.80 -22.99 -12.78
C ALA A 246 -13.04 -24.35 -12.68
N GLN A 247 -11.76 -24.32 -12.34
CA GLN A 247 -10.98 -25.53 -12.09
C GLN A 247 -11.24 -26.07 -10.67
N VAL A 248 -11.35 -25.18 -9.67
CA VAL A 248 -11.62 -25.55 -8.28
C VAL A 248 -12.96 -26.28 -8.14
N ARG A 249 -14.02 -25.82 -8.82
CA ARG A 249 -15.36 -26.43 -8.77
C ARG A 249 -15.39 -27.89 -9.24
N GLN A 250 -14.46 -28.30 -10.10
CA GLN A 250 -14.38 -29.70 -10.55
C GLN A 250 -13.99 -30.66 -9.41
N THR A 251 -13.26 -30.16 -8.42
CA THR A 251 -12.82 -30.93 -7.25
C THR A 251 -13.70 -30.61 -6.02
N ILE A 252 -14.20 -29.38 -5.93
CA ILE A 252 -14.97 -28.86 -4.80
C ILE A 252 -16.22 -28.18 -5.36
N PRO A 253 -17.32 -28.92 -5.63
CA PRO A 253 -18.50 -28.40 -6.30
C PRO A 253 -19.24 -27.28 -5.55
N ASP A 254 -19.16 -27.27 -4.23
CA ASP A 254 -19.81 -26.30 -3.31
C ASP A 254 -18.90 -25.12 -2.93
N VAL A 255 -17.73 -24.97 -3.60
CA VAL A 255 -16.84 -23.84 -3.37
C VAL A 255 -17.53 -22.50 -3.62
N ARG A 256 -17.24 -21.51 -2.78
CA ARG A 256 -17.75 -20.15 -2.92
C ARG A 256 -16.62 -19.13 -2.93
N LEU A 257 -16.81 -18.08 -3.72
CA LEU A 257 -15.95 -16.90 -3.72
C LEU A 257 -16.76 -15.69 -3.27
N LYS A 258 -16.44 -15.17 -2.09
CA LYS A 258 -16.94 -13.89 -1.61
C LYS A 258 -16.09 -12.76 -2.16
N VAL A 259 -16.71 -11.85 -2.91
CA VAL A 259 -16.06 -10.65 -3.46
C VAL A 259 -16.64 -9.42 -2.76
N VAL A 260 -15.77 -8.68 -2.06
CA VAL A 260 -16.16 -7.44 -1.36
C VAL A 260 -15.44 -6.26 -1.99
N GLY A 261 -16.19 -5.35 -2.58
CA GLY A 261 -15.63 -4.15 -3.19
C GLY A 261 -16.43 -3.60 -4.37
N GLU A 262 -15.96 -2.46 -4.86
CA GLU A 262 -16.52 -1.75 -6.00
C GLU A 262 -15.41 -1.28 -6.95
N GLY A 263 -15.74 -1.02 -8.20
CA GLY A 263 -14.77 -0.51 -9.18
C GLY A 263 -15.33 -0.52 -10.60
N GLU A 264 -14.60 0.19 -11.45
CA GLU A 264 -15.00 0.46 -12.83
C GLU A 264 -15.08 -0.81 -13.68
N ASP A 265 -14.29 -1.84 -13.34
CA ASP A 265 -14.21 -3.08 -14.11
C ASP A 265 -15.18 -4.18 -13.62
N ARG A 266 -16.13 -3.86 -12.73
CA ARG A 266 -17.09 -4.85 -12.21
C ARG A 266 -17.87 -5.56 -13.33
N GLY A 267 -18.41 -4.83 -14.30
CA GLY A 267 -19.18 -5.41 -15.40
C GLY A 267 -18.35 -6.40 -16.23
N TRP A 268 -17.09 -6.05 -16.52
CA TRP A 268 -16.17 -6.95 -17.21
C TRP A 268 -15.86 -8.21 -16.37
N LEU A 269 -15.68 -8.08 -15.06
CA LEU A 269 -15.43 -9.22 -14.16
C LEU A 269 -16.64 -10.17 -14.08
N GLU A 270 -17.87 -9.63 -14.12
CA GLU A 270 -19.10 -10.41 -14.21
C GLU A 270 -19.23 -11.14 -15.56
N GLU A 271 -18.74 -10.54 -16.66
CA GLU A 271 -18.63 -11.22 -17.97
C GLU A 271 -17.64 -12.38 -17.88
N VAL A 272 -16.46 -12.18 -17.32
CA VAL A 272 -15.47 -13.24 -17.11
C VAL A 272 -16.07 -14.40 -16.28
N ALA A 273 -16.91 -14.10 -15.28
CA ALA A 273 -17.57 -15.12 -14.47
C ALA A 273 -18.62 -15.93 -15.27
N ARG A 274 -19.36 -15.25 -16.16
CA ARG A 274 -20.31 -15.93 -17.06
C ARG A 274 -19.58 -16.84 -18.06
N ASP A 275 -18.53 -16.33 -18.69
CA ASP A 275 -17.75 -17.08 -19.68
C ASP A 275 -17.08 -18.30 -19.06
N ALA A 276 -16.65 -18.21 -17.79
CA ALA A 276 -16.08 -19.31 -17.02
C ALA A 276 -17.16 -20.26 -16.41
N ASN A 277 -18.47 -19.96 -16.59
CA ASN A 277 -19.60 -20.70 -16.00
C ASN A 277 -19.50 -20.86 -14.47
N VAL A 278 -19.13 -19.78 -13.74
CA VAL A 278 -18.98 -19.81 -12.28
C VAL A 278 -19.76 -18.68 -11.57
N SER A 279 -20.65 -18.00 -12.27
CA SER A 279 -21.38 -16.85 -11.71
C SER A 279 -22.14 -17.19 -10.44
N GLU A 280 -22.70 -18.39 -10.34
CA GLU A 280 -23.48 -18.88 -9.20
C GLU A 280 -22.61 -19.19 -7.96
N LEU A 281 -21.30 -19.31 -8.13
CA LEU A 281 -20.34 -19.54 -7.05
C LEU A 281 -19.80 -18.26 -6.44
N ILE A 282 -20.11 -17.09 -7.04
CA ILE A 282 -19.56 -15.79 -6.65
C ILE A 282 -20.63 -14.94 -5.99
N GLU A 283 -20.37 -14.57 -4.76
CA GLU A 283 -21.18 -13.59 -4.03
C GLU A 283 -20.53 -12.20 -4.11
N TRP A 284 -21.19 -11.30 -4.83
CA TRP A 284 -20.73 -9.91 -5.00
C TRP A 284 -21.33 -9.02 -3.91
N THR A 285 -20.49 -8.33 -3.16
CA THR A 285 -20.90 -7.40 -2.10
C THR A 285 -20.24 -6.04 -2.32
N ALA A 286 -21.00 -4.98 -2.12
CA ALA A 286 -20.47 -3.61 -2.15
C ALA A 286 -19.37 -3.39 -1.11
N ALA A 287 -18.59 -2.31 -1.29
CA ALA A 287 -17.59 -1.91 -0.30
C ALA A 287 -18.25 -1.69 1.07
N ARG A 288 -17.60 -2.17 2.12
CA ARG A 288 -18.10 -2.10 3.49
C ARG A 288 -17.17 -1.30 4.39
N PRO A 289 -17.67 -0.74 5.50
CA PRO A 289 -16.84 -0.18 6.54
C PRO A 289 -15.83 -1.21 7.07
N ARG A 290 -14.65 -0.72 7.47
CA ARG A 290 -13.54 -1.58 7.88
C ARG A 290 -13.88 -2.57 8.99
N ASN A 291 -14.69 -2.17 9.97
CA ASN A 291 -15.14 -3.04 11.07
C ASN A 291 -16.00 -4.22 10.60
N GLU A 292 -16.79 -4.05 9.52
CA GLU A 292 -17.60 -5.13 8.95
C GLU A 292 -16.74 -6.10 8.10
N VAL A 293 -15.70 -5.57 7.45
CA VAL A 293 -14.75 -6.35 6.65
C VAL A 293 -14.04 -7.43 7.48
N TRP A 294 -13.75 -7.16 8.76
CA TRP A 294 -13.13 -8.13 9.66
C TRP A 294 -13.96 -9.40 9.83
N GLN A 295 -15.28 -9.31 9.74
CA GLN A 295 -16.15 -10.49 9.80
C GLN A 295 -16.01 -11.37 8.56
N GLU A 296 -15.76 -10.76 7.38
CA GLU A 296 -15.56 -11.53 6.15
C GLU A 296 -14.22 -12.29 6.17
N TYR A 297 -13.16 -11.71 6.72
CA TYR A 297 -11.91 -12.44 6.93
C TYR A 297 -12.11 -13.68 7.82
N ARG A 298 -12.90 -13.56 8.89
CA ARG A 298 -13.14 -14.66 9.84
C ARG A 298 -13.98 -15.81 9.26
N LYS A 299 -14.83 -15.53 8.27
CA LYS A 299 -15.74 -16.49 7.65
C LYS A 299 -15.14 -17.23 6.46
N SER A 300 -13.90 -16.94 6.13
CA SER A 300 -13.26 -17.45 4.93
C SER A 300 -12.12 -18.41 5.25
N LEU A 301 -11.86 -19.37 4.34
CA LEU A 301 -10.75 -20.32 4.46
C LEU A 301 -9.39 -19.70 4.12
N ALA A 302 -9.39 -18.82 3.12
CA ALA A 302 -8.19 -18.09 2.67
C ALA A 302 -8.58 -16.82 1.93
N PHE A 303 -7.66 -15.87 1.94
CA PHE A 303 -7.72 -14.64 1.16
C PHE A 303 -6.98 -14.83 -0.16
N VAL A 304 -7.63 -14.56 -1.30
CA VAL A 304 -7.03 -14.72 -2.62
C VAL A 304 -6.90 -13.37 -3.30
N PHE A 305 -5.66 -12.90 -3.49
CA PHE A 305 -5.38 -11.55 -3.99
C PHE A 305 -4.24 -11.54 -5.02
N PRO A 306 -4.47 -12.01 -6.26
CA PRO A 306 -3.46 -12.11 -7.30
C PRO A 306 -3.25 -10.77 -8.04
N SER A 307 -2.96 -9.70 -7.32
CA SER A 307 -2.75 -8.38 -7.90
C SER A 307 -1.52 -8.36 -8.80
N LEU A 308 -1.68 -7.80 -10.00
CA LEU A 308 -0.66 -7.75 -11.05
C LEU A 308 0.33 -6.60 -10.85
N HIS A 309 -0.08 -5.53 -10.17
CA HIS A 309 0.81 -4.48 -9.70
C HIS A 309 0.17 -3.72 -8.52
N ASP A 310 0.71 -3.86 -7.35
CA ASP A 310 0.28 -3.16 -6.14
C ASP A 310 1.50 -2.88 -5.27
N SER A 311 1.77 -1.63 -4.94
CA SER A 311 2.93 -1.27 -4.10
C SER A 311 2.70 -1.58 -2.62
N GLY A 312 1.45 -1.54 -2.15
CA GLY A 312 1.10 -1.64 -0.73
C GLY A 312 0.65 -3.04 -0.33
N GLY A 313 -0.56 -3.44 -0.73
CA GLY A 313 -1.18 -4.69 -0.29
C GLY A 313 -1.73 -4.62 1.14
N MET A 314 -2.31 -3.50 1.55
CA MET A 314 -2.88 -3.32 2.91
C MET A 314 -3.88 -4.43 3.26
N VAL A 315 -4.78 -4.78 2.32
CA VAL A 315 -5.78 -5.83 2.51
C VAL A 315 -5.14 -7.22 2.74
N VAL A 316 -3.95 -7.46 2.17
CA VAL A 316 -3.16 -8.67 2.42
C VAL A 316 -2.67 -8.69 3.86
N LEU A 317 -2.16 -7.57 4.35
CA LEU A 317 -1.70 -7.46 5.73
C LEU A 317 -2.88 -7.56 6.73
N GLU A 318 -4.04 -7.00 6.40
CA GLU A 318 -5.27 -7.14 7.18
C GLU A 318 -5.73 -8.61 7.24
N ALA A 319 -5.69 -9.33 6.11
CA ALA A 319 -5.98 -10.77 6.08
C ALA A 319 -5.02 -11.56 7.00
N LEU A 320 -3.72 -11.28 6.94
CA LEU A 320 -2.73 -11.91 7.82
C LEU A 320 -2.98 -11.57 9.30
N ALA A 321 -3.35 -10.34 9.61
CA ALA A 321 -3.68 -9.91 10.97
C ALA A 321 -4.94 -10.59 11.53
N ALA A 322 -5.88 -10.95 10.66
CA ALA A 322 -7.05 -11.77 11.00
C ALA A 322 -6.73 -13.27 11.08
N GLY A 323 -5.47 -13.68 10.91
CA GLY A 323 -5.05 -15.07 10.90
C GLY A 323 -5.46 -15.83 9.64
N LEU A 324 -5.80 -15.15 8.55
CA LEU A 324 -6.26 -15.77 7.32
C LEU A 324 -5.08 -16.06 6.38
N PRO A 325 -4.86 -17.32 5.93
CA PRO A 325 -3.86 -17.65 4.92
C PRO A 325 -4.10 -16.89 3.62
N VAL A 326 -3.03 -16.47 2.95
CA VAL A 326 -3.12 -15.67 1.74
C VAL A 326 -2.58 -16.43 0.53
N VAL A 327 -3.31 -16.36 -0.60
CA VAL A 327 -2.80 -16.74 -1.93
C VAL A 327 -2.60 -15.47 -2.74
N CYS A 328 -1.38 -15.20 -3.17
CA CYS A 328 -1.04 -14.03 -3.98
C CYS A 328 0.00 -14.36 -5.05
N LEU A 329 0.30 -13.40 -5.93
CA LEU A 329 1.36 -13.51 -6.92
C LEU A 329 2.71 -13.01 -6.35
N SER A 330 3.81 -13.47 -6.94
CA SER A 330 5.18 -13.01 -6.65
C SER A 330 5.47 -11.58 -7.14
N LEU A 331 4.45 -10.71 -7.14
CA LEU A 331 4.49 -9.36 -7.69
C LEU A 331 4.22 -8.30 -6.61
N GLY A 332 4.96 -7.21 -6.68
CA GLY A 332 4.75 -6.01 -5.89
C GLY A 332 4.75 -6.21 -4.37
N GLY A 333 3.93 -5.40 -3.70
CA GLY A 333 3.75 -5.44 -2.23
C GLY A 333 3.22 -6.79 -1.72
N PRO A 334 2.12 -7.33 -2.25
CA PRO A 334 1.57 -8.63 -1.85
C PRO A 334 2.63 -9.74 -1.85
N GLY A 335 3.39 -9.88 -2.95
CA GLY A 335 4.44 -10.90 -3.06
C GLY A 335 5.60 -10.71 -2.07
N SER A 336 5.84 -9.48 -1.58
CA SER A 336 6.86 -9.19 -0.58
C SER A 336 6.37 -9.35 0.87
N ILE A 337 5.05 -9.32 1.09
CA ILE A 337 4.42 -9.46 2.41
C ILE A 337 4.28 -10.92 2.79
N VAL A 338 3.73 -11.72 1.86
CA VAL A 338 3.43 -13.14 2.09
C VAL A 338 4.70 -13.97 2.00
N THR A 339 4.81 -14.94 2.89
CA THR A 339 5.88 -15.96 2.91
C THR A 339 5.26 -17.35 2.95
N SER A 340 6.04 -18.39 2.69
CA SER A 340 5.58 -19.79 2.76
C SER A 340 5.07 -20.22 4.14
N SER A 341 5.33 -19.43 5.18
CA SER A 341 4.80 -19.69 6.53
C SER A 341 3.38 -19.15 6.75
N CYS A 342 2.90 -18.22 5.91
CA CYS A 342 1.63 -17.52 6.10
C CYS A 342 0.71 -17.56 4.86
N GLY A 343 1.12 -18.23 3.81
CA GLY A 343 0.33 -18.32 2.58
C GLY A 343 1.09 -18.96 1.43
N VAL A 344 0.53 -18.82 0.23
CA VAL A 344 1.10 -19.33 -1.02
C VAL A 344 1.40 -18.17 -1.95
N VAL A 345 2.66 -18.03 -2.35
CA VAL A 345 3.10 -17.05 -3.34
C VAL A 345 3.28 -17.76 -4.68
N VAL A 346 2.41 -17.46 -5.63
CA VAL A 346 2.45 -18.05 -6.97
C VAL A 346 3.40 -17.23 -7.83
N GLU A 347 4.41 -17.88 -8.43
CA GLU A 347 5.32 -17.23 -9.37
C GLU A 347 4.55 -16.75 -10.60
N ALA A 348 4.79 -15.50 -11.02
CA ALA A 348 4.04 -14.88 -12.10
C ALA A 348 4.91 -14.07 -13.08
N ARG A 349 6.22 -13.96 -12.85
CA ARG A 349 7.09 -13.14 -13.71
C ARG A 349 7.43 -13.81 -15.03
N VAL A 350 7.60 -15.12 -14.99
CA VAL A 350 8.09 -15.94 -16.12
C VAL A 350 7.06 -16.94 -16.63
N GLU A 351 5.97 -17.15 -15.91
CA GLU A 351 4.94 -18.13 -16.22
C GLU A 351 3.83 -17.53 -17.09
N SER A 352 3.20 -18.35 -17.90
CA SER A 352 2.02 -17.96 -18.67
C SER A 352 0.83 -17.69 -17.75
N GLU A 353 -0.16 -16.97 -18.24
CA GLU A 353 -1.38 -16.69 -17.48
C GLU A 353 -2.12 -17.96 -17.09
N ASP A 354 -2.18 -18.96 -17.99
CA ASP A 354 -2.87 -20.24 -17.74
C ASP A 354 -2.15 -21.06 -16.64
N GLU A 355 -0.82 -21.08 -16.62
CA GLU A 355 -0.03 -21.73 -15.57
C GLU A 355 -0.27 -21.06 -14.21
N VAL A 356 -0.36 -19.73 -14.19
CA VAL A 356 -0.66 -18.97 -12.97
C VAL A 356 -2.08 -19.28 -12.47
N ILE A 357 -3.08 -19.31 -13.37
CA ILE A 357 -4.46 -19.69 -13.03
C ILE A 357 -4.51 -21.10 -12.43
N GLU A 358 -3.82 -22.07 -13.05
CA GLU A 358 -3.76 -23.44 -12.56
C GLU A 358 -3.11 -23.52 -11.16
N LYS A 359 -2.02 -22.77 -10.91
CA LYS A 359 -1.37 -22.73 -9.59
C LYS A 359 -2.22 -22.07 -8.53
N VAL A 360 -2.96 -21.01 -8.88
CA VAL A 360 -3.93 -20.39 -7.99
C VAL A 360 -5.03 -21.41 -7.64
N ALA A 361 -5.59 -22.11 -8.63
CA ALA A 361 -6.60 -23.14 -8.41
C ALA A 361 -6.09 -24.28 -7.51
N ARG A 362 -4.89 -24.82 -7.79
CA ARG A 362 -4.26 -25.84 -6.94
C ARG A 362 -4.05 -25.38 -5.51
N SER A 363 -3.65 -24.11 -5.31
CA SER A 363 -3.48 -23.52 -3.97
C SER A 363 -4.80 -23.43 -3.23
N MET A 364 -5.88 -23.03 -3.90
CA MET A 364 -7.23 -22.98 -3.33
C MET A 364 -7.70 -24.39 -2.96
N ILE A 365 -7.53 -25.38 -3.82
CA ILE A 365 -7.91 -26.78 -3.55
C ILE A 365 -7.12 -27.33 -2.35
N ALA A 366 -5.81 -27.10 -2.29
CA ALA A 366 -4.99 -27.54 -1.17
C ALA A 366 -5.46 -26.94 0.16
N LEU A 367 -5.75 -25.62 0.17
CA LEU A 367 -6.26 -24.93 1.36
C LEU A 367 -7.68 -25.39 1.75
N ALA A 368 -8.52 -25.78 0.82
CA ALA A 368 -9.85 -26.31 1.13
C ALA A 368 -9.78 -27.72 1.75
N ASN A 369 -8.92 -28.58 1.23
CA ASN A 369 -8.86 -29.99 1.59
C ASN A 369 -7.96 -30.32 2.79
N ASP A 370 -7.06 -29.38 3.18
CA ASP A 370 -6.11 -29.61 4.28
C ASP A 370 -6.30 -28.64 5.45
N PRO A 371 -7.08 -29.03 6.47
CA PRO A 371 -7.25 -28.23 7.68
C PRO A 371 -5.96 -27.99 8.46
N GLN A 372 -5.05 -28.96 8.47
CA GLN A 372 -3.78 -28.81 9.21
C GLN A 372 -2.88 -27.78 8.55
N LEU A 373 -2.84 -27.74 7.20
CA LEU A 373 -2.17 -26.70 6.46
C LEU A 373 -2.75 -25.33 6.80
N ARG A 374 -4.08 -25.18 6.84
CA ARG A 374 -4.73 -23.90 7.22
C ARG A 374 -4.32 -23.46 8.62
N VAL A 375 -4.38 -24.35 9.62
CA VAL A 375 -3.96 -24.05 11.00
C VAL A 375 -2.50 -23.58 11.04
N LYS A 376 -1.60 -24.27 10.37
CA LYS A 376 -0.18 -23.91 10.29
C LYS A 376 0.02 -22.53 9.68
N LEU A 377 -0.61 -22.27 8.53
CA LEU A 377 -0.49 -20.99 7.81
C LEU A 377 -1.16 -19.85 8.57
N SER A 378 -2.26 -20.10 9.26
CA SER A 378 -2.95 -19.13 10.12
C SER A 378 -2.06 -18.66 11.27
N ALA A 379 -1.40 -19.57 11.97
CA ALA A 379 -0.42 -19.20 13.01
C ALA A 379 0.73 -18.36 12.44
N GLY A 380 1.23 -18.75 11.26
CA GLY A 380 2.26 -18.00 10.53
C GLY A 380 1.77 -16.62 10.06
N ALA A 381 0.50 -16.48 9.67
CA ALA A 381 -0.12 -15.22 9.27
C ALA A 381 -0.10 -14.19 10.41
N VAL A 382 -0.56 -14.59 11.60
CA VAL A 382 -0.52 -13.75 12.81
C VAL A 382 0.91 -13.35 13.17
N ALA A 383 1.86 -14.31 13.14
CA ALA A 383 3.27 -14.03 13.42
C ALA A 383 3.85 -13.04 12.40
N ARG A 384 3.49 -13.18 11.12
CA ARG A 384 3.93 -12.27 10.06
C ARG A 384 3.35 -10.88 10.20
N ALA A 385 2.06 -10.75 10.56
CA ALA A 385 1.41 -9.46 10.80
C ALA A 385 2.12 -8.68 11.92
N ARG A 386 2.49 -9.33 13.03
CA ARG A 386 3.24 -8.69 14.12
C ARG A 386 4.58 -8.10 13.67
N GLN A 387 5.29 -8.78 12.75
CA GLN A 387 6.55 -8.28 12.19
C GLN A 387 6.37 -7.04 11.31
N LEU A 388 5.16 -6.81 10.82
CA LEU A 388 4.83 -5.73 9.88
C LEU A 388 3.99 -4.63 10.54
N SER A 389 4.30 -4.31 11.80
CA SER A 389 3.66 -3.20 12.51
C SER A 389 4.12 -1.84 12.00
N TRP A 390 3.28 -0.80 12.19
CA TRP A 390 3.66 0.58 11.91
C TRP A 390 4.89 1.02 12.70
N ASP A 391 5.00 0.55 13.94
CA ASP A 391 6.11 0.87 14.81
C ASP A 391 7.42 0.26 14.30
N ALA A 392 7.39 -1.00 13.86
CA ALA A 392 8.54 -1.65 13.23
C ALA A 392 8.96 -0.98 11.92
N ALA A 393 7.99 -0.51 11.14
CA ALA A 393 8.25 0.24 9.92
C ALA A 393 8.95 1.58 10.19
N ALA A 394 8.49 2.33 11.21
CA ALA A 394 9.10 3.57 11.64
C ALA A 394 10.52 3.35 12.16
N ASP A 395 10.73 2.35 13.02
CA ASP A 395 12.05 2.00 13.55
C ASP A 395 13.04 1.66 12.43
N SER A 396 12.63 0.78 11.50
CA SER A 396 13.49 0.36 10.39
C SER A 396 13.98 1.54 9.53
N LEU A 397 13.09 2.49 9.23
CA LEU A 397 13.46 3.64 8.41
C LEU A 397 14.32 4.65 9.16
N TYR A 398 13.96 4.97 10.41
CA TYR A 398 14.62 6.05 11.14
C TYR A 398 15.89 5.62 11.85
N SER A 399 16.03 4.39 12.37
CA SER A 399 17.30 3.90 12.88
C SER A 399 18.40 3.95 11.82
N SER A 400 18.12 3.39 10.64
CA SER A 400 19.07 3.43 9.52
C SER A 400 19.33 4.83 8.98
N PHE A 401 18.45 5.80 9.24
CA PHE A 401 18.66 7.20 8.90
C PHE A 401 19.55 7.91 9.91
N LEU A 402 19.40 7.61 11.21
CA LEU A 402 20.18 8.19 12.30
C LEU A 402 21.61 7.65 12.35
N GLU A 403 21.80 6.36 12.10
CA GLU A 403 23.15 5.73 12.03
C GLU A 403 24.02 6.34 10.91
N ALA A 404 23.41 6.86 9.88
CA ALA A 404 24.12 7.57 8.80
C ALA A 404 24.52 9.02 9.15
N GLU A 405 24.23 9.52 10.34
CA GLU A 405 24.79 10.78 10.83
C GLU A 405 26.20 10.52 11.42
N PRO A 406 27.27 11.12 10.86
CA PRO A 406 28.52 11.19 11.59
C PRO A 406 28.23 11.96 12.88
N VAL A 407 28.51 11.33 14.03
CA VAL A 407 28.49 11.99 15.33
C VAL A 407 29.39 13.21 15.20
N MET A 408 28.82 14.39 15.02
CA MET A 408 29.54 15.63 15.28
C MET A 408 29.72 15.66 16.81
N GLN A 409 30.78 14.99 17.27
CA GLN A 409 31.30 15.19 18.60
C GLN A 409 31.51 16.68 18.79
N SER A 410 30.75 17.25 19.72
CA SER A 410 30.99 18.57 20.26
C SER A 410 32.45 18.67 20.66
N ALA A 411 33.25 19.30 19.84
CA ALA A 411 34.54 19.83 20.29
C ALA A 411 34.21 20.92 21.29
N VAL A 412 34.13 20.52 22.55
CA VAL A 412 34.29 21.46 23.68
C VAL A 412 35.70 22.01 23.56
N VAL A 413 35.77 23.18 22.94
CA VAL A 413 37.00 24.00 23.02
C VAL A 413 37.06 24.56 24.42
N THR A 414 37.81 23.89 25.27
CA THR A 414 38.44 24.48 26.46
C THR A 414 39.50 25.46 25.96
N ARG A 415 39.23 26.73 26.11
CA ARG A 415 40.21 27.79 26.36
C ARG A 415 39.57 28.95 27.13
#